data_e23ae3f79fd6be37dbc97e5d58d56359
#
_entry.id   e23ae3f79fd6be37dbc97e5d58d56359
#
_cell.length_a   1.000
_cell.length_b   1.000
_cell.length_c   1.000
_cell.angle_alpha   90.00
_cell.angle_beta   90.00
_cell.angle_gamma   90.00
#
_symmetry.space_group_name_H-M   'P 1'
#
loop_
_entity.id
_entity.type
_entity.pdbx_description
1 polymer ?
#
loop_
_entity_poly.entity_id
_entity_poly.type
_entity_poly.pdbx_seq_one_letter_code
_entity_poly.pdbx_strand_id
1 'polypeptide(L)'
;AALFFGILMKKADPRHEITVYERNKPDDTFGFGVVFSDATLDKVGEADAESYGAIRQAFAHWDDIDIHFRGSKITSTGHGFSGLSRVCLLDILQRRAEALGGRIRYQTEVRDPEAHLDADLVLGADGVNSLVRDRWAEHFQPAIDFRPNRFVWLGTTFPYPAFTFYFREDAHGLWRVHAYRYAPDQSTFIVETTEACWRAAGSSLN
;
A
#
# COMPACT_ATOMS: atom_id res chain seq x y z
N ALA A 1 -0.26 -2.13 -8.03
CA ALA A 1 0.70 -2.77 -8.96
C ALA A 1 0.16 -2.73 -10.40
N ALA A 2 -1.02 -3.30 -10.70
CA ALA A 2 -1.56 -3.40 -12.05
C ALA A 2 -1.63 -2.06 -12.79
N LEU A 3 -2.17 -1.02 -12.15
CA LEU A 3 -2.28 0.33 -12.76
C LEU A 3 -0.92 0.88 -13.20
N PHE A 4 0.07 0.83 -12.31
CA PHE A 4 1.40 1.36 -12.63
C PHE A 4 2.10 0.54 -13.72
N PHE A 5 1.96 -0.79 -13.68
CA PHE A 5 2.42 -1.65 -14.77
C PHE A 5 1.77 -1.26 -16.11
N GLY A 6 0.44 -1.09 -16.12
CA GLY A 6 -0.30 -0.66 -17.30
C GLY A 6 0.18 0.69 -17.86
N ILE A 7 0.44 1.66 -16.98
CA ILE A 7 1.02 2.96 -17.34
C ILE A 7 2.36 2.76 -18.06
N LEU A 8 3.27 1.97 -17.49
CA LEU A 8 4.60 1.74 -18.06
C LEU A 8 4.52 1.02 -19.40
N MET A 9 3.66 0.03 -19.53
CA MET A 9 3.46 -0.68 -20.81
C MET A 9 2.89 0.22 -21.90
N LYS A 10 1.93 1.09 -21.59
CA LYS A 10 1.40 2.07 -22.54
C LYS A 10 2.42 3.12 -22.94
N LYS A 11 3.35 3.47 -22.04
CA LYS A 11 4.48 4.35 -22.36
C LYS A 11 5.51 3.68 -23.26
N ALA A 12 5.77 2.39 -23.04
CA ALA A 12 6.69 1.62 -23.85
C ALA A 12 6.19 1.47 -25.29
N ASP A 13 4.92 1.14 -25.47
CA ASP A 13 4.25 1.13 -26.76
C ASP A 13 2.75 1.48 -26.60
N PRO A 14 2.31 2.63 -27.13
CA PRO A 14 0.91 3.04 -27.10
C PRO A 14 -0.06 2.07 -27.77
N ARG A 15 0.42 1.16 -28.62
CA ARG A 15 -0.41 0.15 -29.31
C ARG A 15 -0.81 -1.00 -28.38
N HIS A 16 -0.14 -1.20 -27.23
CA HIS A 16 -0.55 -2.23 -26.30
C HIS A 16 -2.00 -2.03 -25.87
N GLU A 17 -2.82 -3.05 -26.02
CA GLU A 17 -4.17 -3.09 -25.49
C GLU A 17 -4.16 -3.60 -24.07
N ILE A 18 -4.46 -2.74 -23.11
CA ILE A 18 -4.37 -3.07 -21.68
C ILE A 18 -5.75 -2.95 -21.06
N THR A 19 -6.19 -4.02 -20.41
CA THR A 19 -7.40 -4.04 -19.60
C THR A 19 -7.05 -4.46 -18.17
N VAL A 20 -7.42 -3.62 -17.20
CA VAL A 20 -7.31 -3.92 -15.77
C VAL A 20 -8.69 -4.29 -15.25
N TYR A 21 -8.81 -5.43 -14.58
CA TYR A 21 -10.03 -5.86 -13.92
C TYR A 21 -9.89 -5.58 -12.43
N GLU A 22 -10.84 -4.86 -11.85
CA GLU A 22 -10.88 -4.51 -10.44
C GLU A 22 -12.26 -4.86 -9.86
N ARG A 23 -12.28 -5.66 -8.79
CA ARG A 23 -13.53 -6.10 -8.15
C ARG A 23 -14.25 -4.99 -7.40
N ASN A 24 -13.52 -3.99 -6.92
CA ASN A 24 -14.04 -2.88 -6.15
C ASN A 24 -14.49 -1.71 -7.04
N LYS A 25 -15.14 -0.72 -6.45
CA LYS A 25 -15.42 0.57 -7.07
C LYS A 25 -14.13 1.38 -7.20
N PRO A 26 -14.11 2.43 -8.06
CA PRO A 26 -12.93 3.27 -8.26
C PRO A 26 -12.35 3.90 -6.98
N ASP A 27 -13.23 4.29 -6.08
CA ASP A 27 -12.94 4.98 -4.82
C ASP A 27 -12.90 4.05 -3.60
N ASP A 28 -13.11 2.76 -3.79
CA ASP A 28 -13.16 1.77 -2.73
C ASP A 28 -11.76 1.19 -2.47
N THR A 29 -11.27 1.38 -1.25
CA THR A 29 -10.00 0.81 -0.81
C THR A 29 -10.03 0.56 0.70
N PHE A 30 -9.24 -0.37 1.17
CA PHE A 30 -9.02 -0.58 2.61
C PHE A 30 -7.82 0.23 3.10
N GLY A 31 -7.84 0.57 4.39
CA GLY A 31 -6.79 1.37 5.02
C GLY A 31 -6.91 2.86 4.69
N PHE A 32 -5.93 3.64 5.11
CA PHE A 32 -6.00 5.10 5.13
C PHE A 32 -4.94 5.73 4.25
N GLY A 33 -3.71 5.80 4.74
CA GLY A 33 -2.57 6.38 4.03
C GLY A 33 -1.57 5.34 3.54
N VAL A 34 -0.75 5.75 2.61
CA VAL A 34 0.46 5.04 2.19
C VAL A 34 1.66 5.94 2.41
N VAL A 35 2.81 5.34 2.69
CA VAL A 35 4.07 6.06 2.86
C VAL A 35 5.09 5.55 1.86
N PHE A 36 5.86 6.48 1.32
CA PHE A 36 6.98 6.22 0.42
C PHE A 36 8.25 6.85 0.97
N SER A 37 9.38 6.20 0.78
CA SER A 37 10.68 6.85 0.90
C SER A 37 10.96 7.69 -0.35
N ASP A 38 11.80 8.70 -0.23
CA ASP A 38 12.22 9.52 -1.38
C ASP A 38 12.84 8.67 -2.47
N ALA A 39 13.67 7.69 -2.14
CA ALA A 39 14.25 6.76 -3.11
C ALA A 39 13.19 5.97 -3.90
N THR A 40 12.05 5.63 -3.29
CA THR A 40 10.94 4.98 -4.01
C THR A 40 10.24 5.96 -4.94
N LEU A 41 10.02 7.20 -4.48
CA LEU A 41 9.38 8.24 -5.30
C LEU A 41 10.26 8.65 -6.48
N ASP A 42 11.58 8.71 -6.30
CA ASP A 42 12.53 8.98 -7.38
C ASP A 42 12.40 7.93 -8.50
N LYS A 43 12.27 6.64 -8.14
CA LYS A 43 12.03 5.57 -9.12
C LYS A 43 10.70 5.71 -9.85
N VAL A 44 9.65 6.17 -9.16
CA VAL A 44 8.38 6.51 -9.81
C VAL A 44 8.58 7.67 -10.79
N GLY A 45 9.36 8.70 -10.41
CA GLY A 45 9.67 9.86 -11.23
C GLY A 45 10.47 9.50 -12.49
N GLU A 46 11.49 8.65 -12.35
CA GLU A 46 12.27 8.12 -13.47
C GLU A 46 11.38 7.36 -14.47
N ALA A 47 10.43 6.57 -13.94
CA ALA A 47 9.55 5.72 -14.75
C ALA A 47 8.37 6.50 -15.38
N ASP A 48 7.72 7.39 -14.62
CA ASP A 48 6.60 8.22 -15.07
C ASP A 48 6.54 9.57 -14.32
N ALA A 49 7.16 10.59 -14.89
CA ALA A 49 7.26 11.93 -14.32
C ALA A 49 5.87 12.57 -14.07
N GLU A 50 4.85 12.20 -14.84
CA GLU A 50 3.50 12.76 -14.68
C GLU A 50 2.81 12.19 -13.44
N SER A 51 2.84 10.87 -13.23
CA SER A 51 2.37 10.25 -11.98
C SER A 51 3.12 10.81 -10.77
N TYR A 52 4.45 10.94 -10.86
CA TYR A 52 5.27 11.51 -9.79
C TYR A 52 4.87 12.95 -9.47
N GLY A 53 4.68 13.79 -10.50
CA GLY A 53 4.27 15.19 -10.33
C GLY A 53 2.91 15.31 -9.60
N ALA A 54 1.94 14.47 -9.98
CA ALA A 54 0.63 14.44 -9.33
C ALA A 54 0.72 13.93 -7.86
N ILE A 55 1.50 12.89 -7.61
CA ILE A 55 1.75 12.37 -6.26
C ILE A 55 2.40 13.46 -5.39
N ARG A 56 3.44 14.13 -5.93
CA ARG A 56 4.18 15.18 -5.21
C ARG A 56 3.31 16.38 -4.81
N GLN A 57 2.29 16.71 -5.59
CA GLN A 57 1.34 17.77 -5.24
C GLN A 57 0.37 17.38 -4.12
N ALA A 58 0.17 16.09 -3.89
CA ALA A 58 -0.84 15.57 -2.97
C ALA A 58 -0.27 15.03 -1.66
N PHE A 59 1.05 14.84 -1.53
CA PHE A 59 1.63 14.23 -0.36
C PHE A 59 1.98 15.20 0.77
N ALA A 60 2.05 14.70 2.01
CA ALA A 60 2.73 15.33 3.13
C ALA A 60 4.15 14.76 3.23
N HIS A 61 5.18 15.61 3.31
CA HIS A 61 6.58 15.20 3.41
C HIS A 61 7.14 15.48 4.81
N TRP A 62 8.07 14.65 5.27
CA TRP A 62 8.84 14.81 6.51
C TRP A 62 10.16 14.03 6.43
N ASP A 63 11.16 14.51 7.18
CA ASP A 63 12.50 13.91 7.21
C ASP A 63 12.79 13.11 8.48
N ASP A 64 11.93 13.25 9.47
CA ASP A 64 12.20 12.74 10.81
C ASP A 64 11.50 11.40 11.08
N ILE A 65 12.18 10.57 11.87
CA ILE A 65 11.62 9.41 12.54
C ILE A 65 11.65 9.67 14.05
N ASP A 66 10.50 9.62 14.70
CA ASP A 66 10.35 9.71 16.15
C ASP A 66 10.15 8.32 16.74
N ILE A 67 10.98 7.93 17.69
CA ILE A 67 10.91 6.66 18.41
C ILE A 67 10.63 6.93 19.89
N HIS A 68 9.48 6.47 20.36
CA HIS A 68 9.11 6.53 21.77
C HIS A 68 9.32 5.16 22.42
N PHE A 69 10.27 5.10 23.35
CA PHE A 69 10.65 3.89 24.05
C PHE A 69 10.93 4.17 25.52
N ARG A 70 10.29 3.45 26.45
CA ARG A 70 10.46 3.54 27.91
C ARG A 70 10.42 4.98 28.45
N GLY A 71 9.47 5.78 27.98
CA GLY A 71 9.30 7.18 28.43
C GLY A 71 10.24 8.20 27.77
N SER A 72 11.20 7.75 26.98
CA SER A 72 12.09 8.61 26.21
C SER A 72 11.64 8.75 24.77
N LYS A 73 11.96 9.89 24.16
CA LYS A 73 11.80 10.15 22.74
C LYS A 73 13.18 10.29 22.10
N ILE A 74 13.42 9.58 21.02
CA ILE A 74 14.61 9.70 20.18
C ILE A 74 14.14 10.15 18.80
N THR A 75 14.73 11.19 18.25
CA THR A 75 14.47 11.65 16.88
C THR A 75 15.70 11.40 16.02
N SER A 76 15.47 10.75 14.87
CA SER A 76 16.47 10.58 13.81
C SER A 76 16.01 11.36 12.60
N THR A 77 16.91 12.11 11.96
CA THR A 77 16.61 13.03 10.86
C THR A 77 17.24 12.60 9.54
N GLY A 78 16.80 13.19 8.42
CA GLY A 78 17.40 12.97 7.10
C GLY A 78 16.95 11.69 6.40
N HIS A 79 15.78 11.19 6.70
CA HIS A 79 15.27 9.94 6.12
C HIS A 79 14.45 10.13 4.84
N GLY A 80 13.76 11.26 4.68
CA GLY A 80 12.93 11.58 3.52
C GLY A 80 11.75 10.60 3.32
N PHE A 81 10.58 10.95 3.85
CA PHE A 81 9.35 10.20 3.68
C PHE A 81 8.21 11.08 3.20
N SER A 82 7.31 10.48 2.44
CA SER A 82 6.10 11.14 1.96
C SER A 82 4.90 10.24 2.16
N GLY A 83 3.84 10.79 2.73
CA GLY A 83 2.58 10.12 2.96
C GLY A 83 1.44 10.76 2.18
N LEU A 84 0.57 9.96 1.59
CA LEU A 84 -0.64 10.43 0.95
C LEU A 84 -1.80 9.46 1.16
N SER A 85 -3.02 9.97 0.99
CA SER A 85 -4.22 9.14 1.05
C SER A 85 -4.15 8.02 0.01
N ARG A 86 -4.51 6.81 0.41
CA ARG A 86 -4.56 5.66 -0.48
C ARG A 86 -5.58 5.84 -1.61
N VAL A 87 -6.72 6.45 -1.33
CA VAL A 87 -7.72 6.81 -2.35
C VAL A 87 -7.14 7.79 -3.36
N CYS A 88 -6.41 8.81 -2.88
CA CYS A 88 -5.77 9.80 -3.75
C CYS A 88 -4.71 9.15 -4.66
N LEU A 89 -3.89 8.24 -4.13
CA LEU A 89 -2.92 7.50 -4.95
C LEU A 89 -3.61 6.68 -6.04
N LEU A 90 -4.70 5.98 -5.69
CA LEU A 90 -5.45 5.19 -6.66
C LEU A 90 -6.04 6.07 -7.75
N ASP A 91 -6.67 7.20 -7.41
CA ASP A 91 -7.24 8.15 -8.36
C ASP A 91 -6.19 8.70 -9.35
N ILE A 92 -5.01 9.09 -8.82
CA ILE A 92 -3.89 9.55 -9.66
C ILE A 92 -3.49 8.47 -10.70
N LEU A 93 -3.30 7.23 -10.23
CA LEU A 93 -2.86 6.15 -11.11
C LEU A 93 -3.96 5.69 -12.07
N GLN A 94 -5.22 5.72 -11.66
CA GLN A 94 -6.38 5.39 -12.51
C GLN A 94 -6.48 6.40 -13.65
N ARG A 95 -6.53 7.70 -13.33
CA ARG A 95 -6.58 8.77 -14.34
C ARG A 95 -5.40 8.71 -15.31
N ARG A 96 -4.20 8.45 -14.78
CA ARG A 96 -3.01 8.33 -15.64
C ARG A 96 -3.10 7.14 -16.58
N ALA A 97 -3.52 5.98 -16.10
CA ALA A 97 -3.69 4.78 -16.92
C ALA A 97 -4.73 5.01 -18.04
N GLU A 98 -5.88 5.63 -17.71
CA GLU A 98 -6.94 5.94 -18.66
C GLU A 98 -6.50 7.00 -19.68
N ALA A 99 -5.78 8.04 -19.25
CA ALA A 99 -5.24 9.08 -20.14
C ALA A 99 -4.28 8.50 -21.19
N LEU A 100 -3.58 7.41 -20.86
CA LEU A 100 -2.72 6.69 -21.81
C LEU A 100 -3.49 5.67 -22.67
N GLY A 101 -4.83 5.57 -22.52
CA GLY A 101 -5.66 4.66 -23.27
C GLY A 101 -5.77 3.24 -22.68
N GLY A 102 -5.40 3.05 -21.41
CA GLY A 102 -5.70 1.84 -20.66
C GLY A 102 -7.20 1.77 -20.33
N ARG A 103 -7.74 0.56 -20.28
CA ARG A 103 -9.14 0.31 -19.89
C ARG A 103 -9.19 -0.28 -18.49
N ILE A 104 -10.02 0.28 -17.61
CA ILE A 104 -10.23 -0.25 -16.26
C ILE A 104 -11.70 -0.71 -16.16
N ARG A 105 -11.89 -1.97 -15.82
CA ARG A 105 -13.20 -2.57 -15.57
C ARG A 105 -13.40 -2.73 -14.07
N TYR A 106 -14.07 -1.77 -13.49
CA TYR A 106 -14.45 -1.80 -12.08
C TYR A 106 -15.60 -2.76 -11.80
N GLN A 107 -15.76 -3.14 -10.55
CA GLN A 107 -16.80 -4.04 -10.06
C GLN A 107 -16.82 -5.37 -10.86
N THR A 108 -15.66 -5.78 -11.33
CA THR A 108 -15.47 -6.98 -12.15
C THR A 108 -14.46 -7.90 -11.48
N GLU A 109 -14.99 -8.88 -10.76
CA GLU A 109 -14.18 -9.90 -10.10
C GLU A 109 -13.78 -10.98 -11.10
N VAL A 110 -12.48 -11.21 -11.27
CA VAL A 110 -11.95 -12.35 -12.03
C VAL A 110 -11.94 -13.57 -11.12
N ARG A 111 -12.80 -14.53 -11.38
CA ARG A 111 -12.88 -15.81 -10.64
C ARG A 111 -12.15 -16.95 -11.33
N ASP A 112 -11.97 -16.81 -12.61
CA ASP A 112 -11.25 -17.78 -13.45
C ASP A 112 -10.21 -17.02 -14.29
N PRO A 113 -8.93 -17.06 -13.91
CA PRO A 113 -7.87 -16.41 -14.68
C PRO A 113 -7.59 -17.12 -16.01
N GLU A 114 -7.98 -18.39 -16.18
CA GLU A 114 -7.80 -19.12 -17.44
C GLU A 114 -8.66 -18.55 -18.56
N ALA A 115 -9.79 -17.93 -18.24
CA ALA A 115 -10.66 -17.26 -19.21
C ALA A 115 -10.00 -16.08 -19.94
N HIS A 116 -8.78 -15.69 -19.54
CA HIS A 116 -8.01 -14.58 -20.11
C HIS A 116 -6.70 -15.01 -20.76
N LEU A 117 -6.48 -16.33 -20.96
CA LEU A 117 -5.24 -16.84 -21.55
C LEU A 117 -5.13 -16.64 -23.07
N ASP A 118 -6.13 -16.04 -23.69
CA ASP A 118 -6.07 -15.54 -25.07
C ASP A 118 -5.27 -14.23 -25.21
N ALA A 119 -4.96 -13.56 -24.09
CA ALA A 119 -4.09 -12.40 -24.06
C ALA A 119 -2.60 -12.82 -24.17
N ASP A 120 -1.76 -11.98 -24.80
CA ASP A 120 -0.32 -12.19 -24.88
C ASP A 120 0.36 -12.24 -23.49
N LEU A 121 -0.22 -11.53 -22.51
CA LEU A 121 0.27 -11.51 -21.13
C LEU A 121 -0.89 -11.32 -20.14
N VAL A 122 -0.96 -12.22 -19.17
CA VAL A 122 -1.83 -12.07 -17.98
C VAL A 122 -0.98 -11.77 -16.77
N LEU A 123 -1.24 -10.62 -16.12
CA LEU A 123 -0.53 -10.19 -14.91
C LEU A 123 -1.42 -10.35 -13.67
N GLY A 124 -1.05 -11.27 -12.77
CA GLY A 124 -1.68 -11.40 -11.46
C GLY A 124 -1.21 -10.29 -10.52
N ALA A 125 -2.08 -9.32 -10.24
CA ALA A 125 -1.84 -8.23 -9.28
C ALA A 125 -2.90 -8.23 -8.16
N ASP A 126 -3.41 -9.41 -7.85
CA ASP A 126 -4.56 -9.71 -7.01
C ASP A 126 -4.21 -9.89 -5.50
N GLY A 127 -2.97 -9.56 -5.12
CA GLY A 127 -2.55 -9.36 -3.74
C GLY A 127 -2.14 -10.64 -3.00
N VAL A 128 -2.19 -10.58 -1.67
CA VAL A 128 -1.68 -11.65 -0.79
C VAL A 128 -2.44 -12.97 -0.95
N ASN A 129 -3.73 -12.92 -1.25
CA ASN A 129 -4.58 -14.08 -1.52
C ASN A 129 -4.74 -14.31 -3.05
N SER A 130 -3.63 -14.28 -3.76
CA SER A 130 -3.61 -14.33 -5.22
C SER A 130 -4.16 -15.63 -5.77
N LEU A 131 -5.23 -15.52 -6.55
CA LEU A 131 -5.83 -16.62 -7.30
C LEU A 131 -4.89 -17.11 -8.41
N VAL A 132 -4.19 -16.17 -9.07
CA VAL A 132 -3.22 -16.49 -10.13
C VAL A 132 -2.06 -17.31 -9.58
N ARG A 133 -1.48 -16.88 -8.44
CA ARG A 133 -0.41 -17.63 -7.77
C ARG A 133 -0.86 -19.05 -7.41
N ASP A 134 -2.04 -19.16 -6.81
CA ASP A 134 -2.53 -20.44 -6.31
C ASP A 134 -2.91 -21.37 -7.46
N ARG A 135 -3.45 -20.84 -8.57
CA ARG A 135 -3.81 -21.62 -9.76
C ARG A 135 -2.61 -22.27 -10.44
N TRP A 136 -1.48 -21.56 -10.49
CA TRP A 136 -0.24 -22.04 -11.11
C TRP A 136 0.88 -22.24 -10.07
N ALA A 137 0.51 -22.70 -8.88
CA ALA A 137 1.47 -22.90 -7.78
C ALA A 137 2.61 -23.87 -8.13
N GLU A 138 2.32 -24.94 -8.88
CA GLU A 138 3.34 -25.89 -9.33
C GLU A 138 4.39 -25.22 -10.24
N HIS A 139 3.98 -24.27 -11.07
CA HIS A 139 4.86 -23.51 -11.95
C HIS A 139 5.64 -22.43 -11.21
N PHE A 140 4.96 -21.63 -10.37
CA PHE A 140 5.57 -20.50 -9.65
C PHE A 140 6.37 -20.92 -8.43
N GLN A 141 6.09 -22.11 -7.86
CA GLN A 141 6.72 -22.64 -6.65
C GLN A 141 6.81 -21.59 -5.52
N PRO A 142 5.68 -20.98 -5.09
CA PRO A 142 5.68 -19.90 -4.13
C PRO A 142 6.17 -20.37 -2.76
N ALA A 143 7.10 -19.63 -2.15
CA ALA A 143 7.47 -19.79 -0.75
C ALA A 143 6.66 -18.80 0.10
N ILE A 144 5.73 -19.31 0.93
CA ILE A 144 4.85 -18.48 1.77
C ILE A 144 5.22 -18.71 3.23
N ASP A 145 5.60 -17.63 3.92
CA ASP A 145 5.89 -17.63 5.35
C ASP A 145 4.82 -16.84 6.11
N PHE A 146 4.01 -17.53 6.91
CA PHE A 146 2.98 -16.91 7.74
C PHE A 146 3.56 -16.47 9.08
N ARG A 147 3.59 -15.16 9.31
CA ARG A 147 4.04 -14.60 10.59
C ARG A 147 2.92 -14.54 11.62
N PRO A 148 3.20 -14.88 12.90
CA PRO A 148 2.19 -14.89 13.95
C PRO A 148 1.95 -13.48 14.52
N ASN A 149 1.97 -12.47 13.68
CA ASN A 149 1.72 -11.09 14.07
C ASN A 149 0.27 -10.71 13.77
N ARG A 150 -0.29 -9.90 14.63
CA ARG A 150 -1.61 -9.26 14.46
C ARG A 150 -1.43 -7.76 14.40
N PHE A 151 -2.24 -7.11 13.59
CA PHE A 151 -2.26 -5.66 13.54
C PHE A 151 -3.68 -5.13 13.38
N VAL A 152 -3.89 -3.90 13.87
CA VAL A 152 -5.07 -3.10 13.60
C VAL A 152 -4.64 -1.84 12.89
N TRP A 153 -5.27 -1.55 11.78
CA TRP A 153 -5.01 -0.35 11.00
C TRP A 153 -6.09 0.69 11.29
N LEU A 154 -5.73 1.73 12.02
CA LEU A 154 -6.60 2.80 12.45
C LEU A 154 -6.26 4.12 11.74
N GLY A 155 -7.25 5.01 11.65
CA GLY A 155 -7.06 6.42 11.30
C GLY A 155 -7.17 7.30 12.55
N THR A 156 -6.49 8.43 12.56
CA THR A 156 -6.57 9.44 13.60
C THR A 156 -6.54 10.84 13.02
N THR A 157 -7.17 11.78 13.69
CA THR A 157 -7.12 13.22 13.38
C THR A 157 -5.90 13.93 13.97
N PHE A 158 -5.01 13.21 14.66
CA PHE A 158 -3.75 13.77 15.13
C PHE A 158 -2.74 13.83 13.99
N PRO A 159 -2.26 15.05 13.59
CA PRO A 159 -1.34 15.22 12.47
C PRO A 159 0.11 14.95 12.90
N TYR A 160 0.55 13.71 12.87
CA TYR A 160 1.92 13.36 13.23
C TYR A 160 2.95 14.14 12.40
N PRO A 161 3.92 14.82 13.06
CA PRO A 161 4.92 15.64 12.36
C PRO A 161 6.04 14.81 11.73
N ALA A 162 6.21 13.56 12.16
CA ALA A 162 7.26 12.64 11.77
C ALA A 162 6.71 11.23 11.59
N PHE A 163 7.46 10.33 10.99
CA PHE A 163 7.17 8.91 11.06
C PHE A 163 7.39 8.44 12.51
N THR A 164 6.33 8.20 13.24
CA THR A 164 6.40 7.99 14.70
C THR A 164 6.20 6.54 15.06
N PHE A 165 7.10 6.02 15.87
CA PHE A 165 7.05 4.67 16.44
C PHE A 165 6.88 4.73 17.94
N TYR A 166 5.95 3.92 18.47
CA TYR A 166 5.84 3.67 19.91
C TYR A 166 6.10 2.20 20.18
N PHE A 167 6.94 1.95 21.18
CA PHE A 167 7.16 0.64 21.73
C PHE A 167 6.68 0.65 23.18
N ARG A 168 5.61 -0.10 23.44
CA ARG A 168 4.97 -0.19 24.76
C ARG A 168 4.98 -1.64 25.21
N GLU A 169 5.43 -1.84 26.43
CA GLU A 169 5.43 -3.14 27.08
C GLU A 169 4.46 -3.11 28.26
N ASP A 170 3.58 -4.10 28.35
CA ASP A 170 2.64 -4.29 29.44
C ASP A 170 2.67 -5.75 29.94
N ALA A 171 1.70 -6.12 30.80
CA ALA A 171 1.59 -7.48 31.35
C ALA A 171 1.35 -8.57 30.27
N HIS A 172 0.92 -8.20 29.07
CA HIS A 172 0.61 -9.11 27.96
C HIS A 172 1.76 -9.23 26.96
N GLY A 173 2.71 -8.28 26.97
CA GLY A 173 3.91 -8.27 26.12
C GLY A 173 4.15 -6.95 25.41
N LEU A 174 4.84 -7.02 24.25
CA LEU A 174 5.25 -5.86 23.47
C LEU A 174 4.21 -5.46 22.42
N TRP A 175 3.81 -4.20 22.47
CA TRP A 175 2.99 -3.52 21.48
C TRP A 175 3.86 -2.53 20.71
N ARG A 176 3.74 -2.58 19.38
CA ARG A 176 4.38 -1.63 18.48
C ARG A 176 3.33 -0.81 17.79
N VAL A 177 3.57 0.49 17.71
CA VAL A 177 2.75 1.39 16.92
C VAL A 177 3.63 2.08 15.92
N HIS A 178 3.14 2.23 14.70
CA HIS A 178 3.70 3.18 13.76
C HIS A 178 2.62 4.06 13.19
N ALA A 179 2.93 5.36 13.15
CA ALA A 179 1.98 6.39 12.74
C ALA A 179 2.66 7.41 11.83
N TYR A 180 1.93 7.88 10.83
CA TYR A 180 2.40 8.88 9.88
C TYR A 180 1.23 9.64 9.27
N ARG A 181 1.46 10.91 8.97
CA ARG A 181 0.47 11.77 8.35
C ARG A 181 0.31 11.47 6.86
N TYR A 182 -0.92 11.47 6.35
CA TYR A 182 -1.22 11.31 4.92
C TYR A 182 -2.14 12.41 4.35
N ALA A 183 -2.66 13.28 5.23
CA ALA A 183 -3.43 14.46 4.89
C ALA A 183 -3.16 15.56 5.94
N PRO A 184 -3.55 16.82 5.71
CA PRO A 184 -3.24 17.91 6.63
C PRO A 184 -3.63 17.67 8.09
N ASP A 185 -4.76 17.00 8.30
CA ASP A 185 -5.39 16.75 9.60
C ASP A 185 -5.63 15.25 9.89
N GLN A 186 -4.98 14.36 9.14
CA GLN A 186 -5.22 12.92 9.27
C GLN A 186 -3.91 12.12 9.21
N SER A 187 -3.86 11.10 10.04
CA SER A 187 -2.73 10.16 10.08
C SER A 187 -3.21 8.72 10.15
N THR A 188 -2.40 7.85 9.61
CA THR A 188 -2.47 6.41 9.86
C THR A 188 -1.92 6.12 11.25
N PHE A 189 -2.53 5.16 11.96
CA PHE A 189 -2.10 4.69 13.26
C PHE A 189 -2.24 3.16 13.30
N ILE A 190 -1.15 2.45 13.15
CA ILE A 190 -1.14 0.99 13.08
C ILE A 190 -0.59 0.43 14.38
N VAL A 191 -1.38 -0.40 15.05
CA VAL A 191 -0.98 -1.13 16.26
C VAL A 191 -0.66 -2.55 15.88
N GLU A 192 0.51 -3.04 16.23
CA GLU A 192 1.01 -4.37 15.93
C GLU A 192 1.51 -5.08 17.18
N THR A 193 1.21 -6.37 17.31
CA THR A 193 1.74 -7.23 18.36
C THR A 193 1.78 -8.69 17.90
N THR A 194 2.31 -9.59 18.72
CA THR A 194 2.23 -11.03 18.46
C THR A 194 0.82 -11.55 18.72
N GLU A 195 0.45 -12.66 18.09
CA GLU A 195 -0.85 -13.31 18.36
C GLU A 195 -0.99 -13.71 19.83
N ALA A 196 0.07 -14.13 20.49
CA ALA A 196 0.07 -14.47 21.90
C ALA A 196 -0.29 -13.27 22.79
N CYS A 197 0.34 -12.11 22.58
CA CYS A 197 0.01 -10.88 23.29
C CYS A 197 -1.44 -10.43 23.02
N TRP A 198 -1.85 -10.51 21.74
CA TRP A 198 -3.20 -10.16 21.31
C TRP A 198 -4.27 -10.96 22.07
N ARG A 199 -4.11 -12.29 22.14
CA ARG A 199 -5.03 -13.18 22.87
C ARG A 199 -5.00 -12.95 24.38
N ALA A 200 -3.80 -12.77 24.96
CA ALA A 200 -3.64 -12.52 26.39
C ALA A 200 -4.31 -11.21 26.83
N ALA A 201 -4.33 -10.19 25.98
CA ALA A 201 -5.04 -8.93 26.21
C ALA A 201 -6.56 -9.03 26.07
N GLY A 202 -7.12 -10.21 25.80
CA GLY A 202 -8.57 -10.42 25.62
C GLY A 202 -9.13 -9.87 24.33
N SER A 203 -8.27 -9.53 23.38
CA SER A 203 -8.68 -9.01 22.07
C SER A 203 -9.17 -10.17 21.20
N SER A 204 -10.47 -10.39 21.15
CA SER A 204 -11.12 -11.30 20.21
C SER A 204 -11.67 -10.44 19.06
N LEU A 205 -10.88 -10.24 18.03
CA LEU A 205 -11.41 -9.78 16.74
C LEU A 205 -11.65 -11.02 15.89
N ASN A 206 -12.91 -11.29 15.62
CA ASN A 206 -13.36 -12.26 14.62
C ASN A 206 -13.22 -11.67 13.22
#